data_5923a4147a7855322f7a324397992bda
#
_entry.id   5923a4147a7855322f7a324397992bda
#
_cell.length_a   1.000
_cell.length_b   1.000
_cell.length_c   1.000
_cell.angle_alpha   90.00
_cell.angle_beta   90.00
_cell.angle_gamma   90.00
#
_symmetry.space_group_name_H-M   'P 1'
#
loop_
_entity.id
_entity.type
_entity.pdbx_description
1 polymer ?
#
loop_
_entity_poly.entity_id
_entity_poly.type
_entity_poly.pdbx_seq_one_letter_code
_entity_poly.pdbx_strand_id
1 'polypeptide(L)'
;MKQKEKKARNRRTNEQIDKEVISELEKLVAEYGFGNVNLSALMKAANIEANVFYRRYGSMENLYDRLAKQYDFWINDTIDVSSLNILGPKKFFAETFKTLYRNLSDNTVMQKLLLYEMSVINETTKRTAETRDIMNLNLIA
;
A
#
# COMPACT_ATOMS: atom_id res chain seq x y z
N MET A 1 -23.04 48.43 -5.41
CA MET A 1 -22.72 47.48 -4.33
C MET A 1 -22.53 46.10 -4.94
N LYS A 2 -21.28 45.61 -5.06
CA LYS A 2 -21.01 44.28 -5.58
C LYS A 2 -21.09 43.27 -4.41
N GLN A 3 -22.11 42.42 -4.40
CA GLN A 3 -22.23 41.30 -3.50
C GLN A 3 -21.11 40.29 -3.86
N LYS A 4 -20.15 40.09 -2.95
CA LYS A 4 -19.20 38.98 -3.02
C LYS A 4 -19.98 37.70 -2.69
N GLU A 5 -20.32 36.93 -3.72
CA GLU A 5 -20.74 35.52 -3.52
C GLU A 5 -19.68 34.79 -2.72
N LYS A 6 -20.00 34.44 -1.48
CA LYS A 6 -19.19 33.48 -0.68
C LYS A 6 -19.33 32.12 -1.34
N LYS A 7 -18.34 31.75 -2.18
CA LYS A 7 -18.19 30.39 -2.69
C LYS A 7 -18.17 29.45 -1.48
N ALA A 8 -19.23 28.66 -1.32
CA ALA A 8 -19.33 27.65 -0.25
C ALA A 8 -18.09 26.74 -0.35
N ARG A 9 -17.24 26.75 0.68
CA ARG A 9 -16.06 25.92 0.79
C ARG A 9 -16.55 24.48 0.95
N ASN A 10 -16.55 23.72 -0.15
CA ASN A 10 -16.95 22.32 -0.14
C ASN A 10 -15.97 21.56 0.77
N ARG A 11 -16.40 21.24 1.99
CA ARG A 11 -15.56 20.60 3.02
C ARG A 11 -15.38 19.14 2.63
N ARG A 12 -14.13 18.73 2.34
CA ARG A 12 -13.80 17.35 2.02
C ARG A 12 -14.34 16.41 3.12
N THR A 13 -14.89 15.27 2.71
CA THR A 13 -15.29 14.21 3.65
C THR A 13 -14.06 13.51 4.23
N ASN A 14 -14.25 12.78 5.31
CA ASN A 14 -13.18 11.98 5.93
C ASN A 14 -12.61 10.95 4.96
N GLU A 15 -13.47 10.30 4.18
CA GLU A 15 -13.08 9.30 3.18
C GLU A 15 -12.28 9.92 2.03
N GLN A 16 -12.68 11.12 1.58
CA GLN A 16 -11.93 11.85 0.56
C GLN A 16 -10.52 12.20 1.04
N ILE A 17 -10.39 12.66 2.29
CA ILE A 17 -9.09 12.97 2.88
C ILE A 17 -8.23 11.71 2.97
N ASP A 18 -8.77 10.58 3.45
CA ASP A 18 -8.03 9.32 3.56
C ASP A 18 -7.56 8.83 2.18
N LYS A 19 -8.44 8.87 1.18
CA LYS A 19 -8.10 8.48 -0.18
C LYS A 19 -6.99 9.35 -0.79
N GLU A 20 -7.08 10.66 -0.61
CA GLU A 20 -6.08 11.61 -1.10
C GLU A 20 -4.73 11.40 -0.39
N VAL A 21 -4.72 11.26 0.94
CA VAL A 21 -3.49 11.04 1.71
C VAL A 21 -2.80 9.73 1.32
N ILE A 22 -3.55 8.64 1.20
CA ILE A 22 -2.99 7.35 0.77
C ILE A 22 -2.45 7.45 -0.66
N SER A 23 -3.18 8.07 -1.59
CA SER A 23 -2.73 8.24 -2.97
C SER A 23 -1.44 9.07 -3.08
N GLU A 24 -1.31 10.15 -2.30
CA GLU A 24 -0.07 10.95 -2.28
C GLU A 24 1.07 10.19 -1.58
N LEU A 25 0.76 9.41 -0.52
CA LEU A 25 1.75 8.54 0.11
C LEU A 25 2.29 7.48 -0.86
N GLU A 26 1.43 6.83 -1.65
CA GLU A 26 1.86 5.85 -2.66
C GLU A 26 2.87 6.45 -3.65
N LYS A 27 2.61 7.66 -4.14
CA LYS A 27 3.54 8.36 -5.05
C LYS A 27 4.88 8.62 -4.39
N LEU A 28 4.86 9.13 -3.15
CA LEU A 28 6.08 9.44 -2.41
C LEU A 28 6.85 8.17 -2.01
N VAL A 29 6.15 7.10 -1.65
CA VAL A 29 6.78 5.80 -1.37
C VAL A 29 7.38 5.20 -2.65
N ALA A 30 6.70 5.29 -3.79
CA ALA A 30 7.26 4.83 -5.06
C ALA A 30 8.57 5.54 -5.41
N GLU A 31 8.68 6.82 -5.09
CA GLU A 31 9.87 7.64 -5.34
C GLU A 31 10.97 7.40 -4.29
N TYR A 32 10.65 7.55 -3.01
CA TYR A 32 11.63 7.60 -1.91
C TYR A 32 11.75 6.29 -1.11
N GLY A 33 10.74 5.42 -1.15
CA GLY A 33 10.64 4.21 -0.34
C GLY A 33 9.96 4.43 1.01
N PHE A 34 9.54 3.33 1.64
CA PHE A 34 9.00 3.33 3.00
C PHE A 34 10.08 3.82 3.99
N GLY A 35 9.65 4.56 5.01
CA GLY A 35 10.54 5.13 6.02
C GLY A 35 11.26 6.41 5.60
N ASN A 36 11.28 6.76 4.31
CA ASN A 36 12.01 7.92 3.78
C ASN A 36 11.11 9.08 3.34
N VAL A 37 9.79 8.94 3.44
CA VAL A 37 8.85 10.00 3.05
C VAL A 37 8.88 11.13 4.07
N ASN A 38 9.11 12.34 3.60
CA ASN A 38 9.04 13.54 4.42
C ASN A 38 7.58 13.89 4.75
N LEU A 39 7.24 13.97 6.05
CA LEU A 39 5.89 14.27 6.50
C LEU A 39 5.37 15.63 5.98
N SER A 40 6.24 16.65 5.96
CA SER A 40 5.85 17.97 5.45
C SER A 40 5.54 17.95 3.96
N ALA A 41 6.27 17.15 3.17
CA ALA A 41 5.99 16.96 1.75
C ALA A 41 4.64 16.26 1.55
N LEU A 42 4.36 15.21 2.32
CA LEU A 42 3.08 14.51 2.28
C LEU A 42 1.91 15.42 2.65
N MET A 43 2.02 16.15 3.75
CA MET A 43 0.97 17.08 4.20
C MET A 43 0.68 18.16 3.15
N LYS A 44 1.72 18.69 2.52
CA LYS A 44 1.61 19.68 1.44
C LYS A 44 0.93 19.06 0.21
N ALA A 45 1.34 17.87 -0.21
CA ALA A 45 0.78 17.18 -1.38
C ALA A 45 -0.70 16.84 -1.17
N ALA A 46 -1.07 16.30 -0.01
CA ALA A 46 -2.43 15.96 0.35
C ALA A 46 -3.28 17.18 0.81
N ASN A 47 -2.67 18.37 0.89
CA ASN A 47 -3.30 19.60 1.37
C ASN A 47 -4.04 19.42 2.70
N ILE A 48 -3.32 18.89 3.69
CA ILE A 48 -3.81 18.71 5.07
C ILE A 48 -2.88 19.41 6.06
N GLU A 49 -3.44 19.81 7.21
CA GLU A 49 -2.70 20.42 8.31
C GLU A 49 -2.16 19.35 9.26
N ALA A 50 -1.09 19.68 10.00
CA ALA A 50 -0.45 18.77 10.95
C ALA A 50 -1.42 18.23 12.01
N ASN A 51 -2.30 19.09 12.56
CA ASN A 51 -3.31 18.69 13.53
C ASN A 51 -4.30 17.65 12.96
N VAL A 52 -4.65 17.77 11.67
CA VAL A 52 -5.51 16.81 10.97
C VAL A 52 -4.76 15.48 10.80
N PHE A 53 -3.49 15.54 10.39
CA PHE A 53 -2.66 14.36 10.24
C PHE A 53 -2.54 13.57 11.56
N TYR A 54 -2.08 14.20 12.63
CA TYR A 54 -1.85 13.52 13.90
C TYR A 54 -3.13 13.00 14.55
N ARG A 55 -4.24 13.73 14.43
CA ARG A 55 -5.54 13.26 14.94
C ARG A 55 -6.05 12.02 14.19
N ARG A 56 -5.76 11.88 12.88
CA ARG A 56 -6.28 10.80 12.05
C ARG A 56 -5.38 9.57 12.02
N TYR A 57 -4.08 9.78 11.96
CA TYR A 57 -3.10 8.72 11.71
C TYR A 57 -2.17 8.48 12.90
N GLY A 58 -1.99 9.46 13.76
CA GLY A 58 -1.12 9.40 14.92
C GLY A 58 0.36 9.51 14.57
N SER A 59 0.85 8.70 13.62
CA SER A 59 2.25 8.70 13.18
C SER A 59 2.40 8.31 11.71
N MET A 60 3.59 8.52 11.15
CA MET A 60 3.93 8.03 9.81
C MET A 60 3.97 6.50 9.76
N GLU A 61 4.41 5.84 10.81
CA GLU A 61 4.45 4.37 10.92
C GLU A 61 3.06 3.78 10.80
N ASN A 62 2.07 4.35 11.50
CA ASN A 62 0.67 3.93 11.38
C ASN A 62 0.13 4.13 9.95
N LEU A 63 0.54 5.21 9.30
CA LEU A 63 0.13 5.47 7.92
C LEU A 63 0.80 4.50 6.94
N TYR A 64 2.08 4.17 7.15
CA TYR A 64 2.77 3.12 6.39
C TYR A 64 2.11 1.76 6.57
N ASP A 65 1.71 1.40 7.80
CA ASP A 65 0.98 0.16 8.06
C ASP A 65 -0.37 0.10 7.33
N ARG A 66 -1.10 1.22 7.28
CA ARG A 66 -2.34 1.34 6.50
C ARG A 66 -2.11 1.12 5.00
N LEU A 67 -1.03 1.69 4.45
CA LEU A 67 -0.66 1.47 3.05
C LEU A 67 -0.25 0.02 2.82
N ALA A 68 0.62 -0.54 3.67
CA ALA A 68 1.10 -1.92 3.54
C ALA A 68 -0.04 -2.94 3.54
N LYS A 69 -1.10 -2.72 4.35
CA LYS A 69 -2.30 -3.59 4.39
C LYS A 69 -3.00 -3.75 3.04
N GLN A 70 -2.87 -2.80 2.12
CA GLN A 70 -3.45 -2.91 0.78
C GLN A 70 -2.71 -3.94 -0.08
N TYR A 71 -1.50 -4.35 0.33
CA TYR A 71 -0.64 -5.30 -0.38
C TYR A 71 -0.52 -6.66 0.32
N ASP A 72 -1.21 -6.88 1.44
CA ASP A 72 -1.12 -8.14 2.19
C ASP A 72 -1.54 -9.37 1.36
N PHE A 73 -2.47 -9.21 0.43
CA PHE A 73 -3.07 -10.30 -0.35
C PHE A 73 -2.50 -10.48 -1.76
N TRP A 74 -1.47 -9.73 -2.15
CA TRP A 74 -0.97 -9.69 -3.52
C TRP A 74 -0.53 -11.05 -4.08
N ILE A 75 0.01 -11.95 -3.24
CA ILE A 75 0.38 -13.30 -3.67
C ILE A 75 -0.88 -14.13 -3.94
N ASN A 76 -1.85 -14.12 -3.04
CA ASN A 76 -3.10 -14.88 -3.18
C ASN A 76 -3.92 -14.41 -4.37
N ASP A 77 -3.97 -13.09 -4.61
CA ASP A 77 -4.66 -12.52 -5.77
C ASP A 77 -3.98 -12.90 -7.10
N THR A 78 -2.71 -13.32 -7.03
CA THR A 78 -1.91 -13.68 -8.20
C THR A 78 -1.92 -15.18 -8.49
N ILE A 79 -2.04 -16.04 -7.47
CA ILE A 79 -1.93 -17.50 -7.59
C ILE A 79 -3.31 -18.13 -7.65
N ASP A 80 -3.69 -18.62 -8.83
CA ASP A 80 -4.89 -19.45 -9.02
C ASP A 80 -4.54 -20.93 -8.89
N VAL A 81 -4.64 -21.47 -7.68
CA VAL A 81 -4.34 -22.89 -7.39
C VAL A 81 -5.27 -23.84 -8.17
N SER A 82 -6.49 -23.43 -8.52
CA SER A 82 -7.42 -24.26 -9.29
C SER A 82 -6.88 -24.63 -10.68
N SER A 83 -6.03 -23.77 -11.23
CA SER A 83 -5.39 -23.99 -12.53
C SER A 83 -4.36 -25.14 -12.52
N LEU A 84 -3.89 -25.60 -11.36
CA LEU A 84 -2.92 -26.70 -11.23
C LEU A 84 -3.45 -28.00 -11.86
N ASN A 85 -4.71 -28.33 -11.61
CA ASN A 85 -5.35 -29.55 -12.13
C ASN A 85 -5.56 -29.49 -13.65
N ILE A 86 -5.67 -28.29 -14.21
CA ILE A 86 -5.92 -28.08 -15.66
C ILE A 86 -4.60 -28.07 -16.44
N LEU A 87 -3.60 -27.35 -15.92
CA LEU A 87 -2.34 -27.11 -16.62
C LEU A 87 -1.28 -28.18 -16.36
N GLY A 88 -1.40 -28.90 -15.25
CA GLY A 88 -0.36 -29.76 -14.71
C GLY A 88 0.79 -28.97 -14.04
N PRO A 89 1.57 -29.63 -13.17
CA PRO A 89 2.52 -28.94 -12.27
C PRO A 89 3.53 -28.04 -12.99
N LYS A 90 4.15 -28.53 -14.06
CA LYS A 90 5.20 -27.78 -14.78
C LYS A 90 4.69 -26.47 -15.38
N LYS A 91 3.54 -26.52 -16.06
CA LYS A 91 2.94 -25.32 -16.67
C LYS A 91 2.39 -24.39 -15.61
N PHE A 92 1.74 -24.93 -14.58
CA PHE A 92 1.23 -24.17 -13.45
C PHE A 92 2.33 -23.31 -12.82
N PHE A 93 3.46 -23.92 -12.42
CA PHE A 93 4.57 -23.18 -11.82
C PHE A 93 5.16 -22.14 -12.79
N ALA A 94 5.34 -22.48 -14.07
CA ALA A 94 5.86 -21.55 -15.05
C ALA A 94 4.98 -20.31 -15.21
N GLU A 95 3.67 -20.47 -15.32
CA GLU A 95 2.73 -19.35 -15.46
C GLU A 95 2.60 -18.56 -14.15
N THR A 96 2.58 -19.22 -13.00
CA THR A 96 2.57 -18.56 -11.69
C THR A 96 3.79 -17.67 -11.52
N PHE A 97 5.00 -18.16 -11.77
CA PHE A 97 6.21 -17.34 -11.65
C PHE A 97 6.25 -16.19 -12.65
N LYS A 98 5.80 -16.37 -13.88
CA LYS A 98 5.67 -15.28 -14.85
C LYS A 98 4.70 -14.20 -14.36
N THR A 99 3.57 -14.59 -13.80
CA THR A 99 2.56 -13.66 -13.29
C THR A 99 3.06 -12.91 -12.06
N LEU A 100 3.68 -13.62 -11.10
CA LEU A 100 4.32 -12.98 -9.94
C LEU A 100 5.40 -11.98 -10.37
N TYR A 101 6.25 -12.35 -11.32
CA TYR A 101 7.29 -11.47 -11.85
C TYR A 101 6.69 -10.20 -12.47
N ARG A 102 5.68 -10.34 -13.35
CA ARG A 102 5.01 -9.19 -13.98
C ARG A 102 4.36 -8.28 -12.95
N ASN A 103 3.57 -8.85 -12.04
CA ASN A 103 2.88 -8.07 -11.00
C ASN A 103 3.87 -7.31 -10.13
N LEU A 104 4.99 -7.94 -9.76
CA LEU A 104 6.03 -7.28 -8.97
C LEU A 104 6.77 -6.21 -9.81
N SER A 105 7.10 -6.50 -11.07
CA SER A 105 7.81 -5.56 -11.96
C SER A 105 7.00 -4.30 -12.22
N ASP A 106 5.69 -4.41 -12.30
CA ASP A 106 4.78 -3.29 -12.59
C ASP A 106 4.35 -2.52 -11.33
N ASN A 107 4.66 -3.06 -10.14
CA ASN A 107 4.22 -2.47 -8.87
C ASN A 107 5.39 -1.93 -8.04
N THR A 108 5.76 -0.67 -8.27
CA THR A 108 6.88 -0.02 -7.58
C THR A 108 6.65 0.09 -6.07
N VAL A 109 5.42 0.33 -5.60
CA VAL A 109 5.12 0.41 -4.17
C VAL A 109 5.36 -0.93 -3.49
N MET A 110 4.94 -2.04 -4.13
CA MET A 110 5.19 -3.39 -3.64
C MET A 110 6.69 -3.72 -3.58
N GLN A 111 7.46 -3.34 -4.60
CA GLN A 111 8.93 -3.48 -4.57
C GLN A 111 9.54 -2.74 -3.38
N LYS A 112 9.09 -1.50 -3.12
CA LYS A 112 9.56 -0.69 -1.99
C LYS A 112 9.15 -1.28 -0.64
N LEU A 113 7.96 -1.89 -0.56
CA LEU A 113 7.51 -2.59 0.65
C LEU A 113 8.41 -3.81 0.95
N LEU A 114 8.68 -4.64 -0.04
CA LEU A 114 9.57 -5.80 0.13
C LEU A 114 11.00 -5.39 0.55
N LEU A 115 11.54 -4.34 -0.06
CA LEU A 115 12.84 -3.80 0.34
C LEU A 115 12.82 -3.28 1.79
N TYR A 116 11.74 -2.62 2.20
CA TYR A 116 11.56 -2.14 3.56
C TYR A 116 11.53 -3.29 4.58
N GLU A 117 10.80 -4.36 4.28
CA GLU A 117 10.74 -5.56 5.11
C GLU A 117 12.08 -6.26 5.27
N MET A 118 12.91 -6.26 4.23
CA MET A 118 14.25 -6.84 4.27
C MET A 118 15.26 -6.00 5.05
N SER A 119 15.02 -4.69 5.20
CA SER A 119 15.97 -3.73 5.75
C SER A 119 15.63 -3.24 7.14
N VAL A 120 14.37 -3.29 7.55
CA VAL A 120 13.86 -2.71 8.80
C VAL A 120 13.00 -3.73 9.56
N ILE A 121 13.23 -3.86 10.86
CA ILE A 121 12.40 -4.67 11.75
C ILE A 121 11.55 -3.75 12.60
N ASN A 122 10.25 -3.69 12.32
CA ASN A 122 9.25 -2.95 13.09
C ASN A 122 7.91 -3.71 13.08
N GLU A 123 6.89 -3.17 13.74
CA GLU A 123 5.57 -3.82 13.85
C GLU A 123 4.90 -4.03 12.47
N THR A 124 5.04 -3.08 11.55
CA THR A 124 4.51 -3.20 10.18
C THR A 124 5.19 -4.34 9.43
N THR A 125 6.52 -4.40 9.43
CA THR A 125 7.27 -5.43 8.68
C THR A 125 7.10 -6.82 9.26
N LYS A 126 6.99 -6.95 10.59
CA LYS A 126 6.63 -8.21 11.26
C LYS A 126 5.23 -8.67 10.84
N ARG A 127 4.24 -7.80 10.93
CA ARG A 127 2.86 -8.11 10.56
C ARG A 127 2.74 -8.56 9.09
N THR A 128 3.36 -7.83 8.16
CA THR A 128 3.30 -8.19 6.72
C THR A 128 3.97 -9.51 6.43
N ALA A 129 5.10 -9.82 7.10
CA ALA A 129 5.77 -11.12 6.99
C ALA A 129 4.89 -12.25 7.55
N GLU A 130 4.37 -12.11 8.76
CA GLU A 130 3.48 -13.09 9.41
C GLU A 130 2.22 -13.34 8.57
N THR A 131 1.61 -12.30 8.02
CA THR A 131 0.42 -12.42 7.17
C THR A 131 0.73 -13.24 5.92
N ARG A 132 1.88 -13.05 5.27
CA ARG A 132 2.30 -13.84 4.11
C ARG A 132 2.59 -15.30 4.46
N ASP A 133 3.24 -15.56 5.57
CA ASP A 133 3.56 -16.92 6.01
C ASP A 133 2.28 -17.73 6.27
N ILE A 134 1.29 -17.16 6.95
CA ILE A 134 -0.01 -17.80 7.18
C ILE A 134 -0.73 -18.09 5.86
N MET A 135 -0.69 -17.16 4.92
CA MET A 135 -1.32 -17.33 3.61
C MET A 135 -0.63 -18.41 2.77
N ASN A 136 0.71 -18.46 2.80
CA ASN A 136 1.47 -19.49 2.10
C ASN A 136 1.19 -20.89 2.65
N LEU A 137 1.02 -21.03 3.98
CA LEU A 137 0.62 -22.30 4.59
C LEU A 137 -0.76 -22.76 4.13
N ASN A 138 -1.73 -21.84 3.99
CA ASN A 138 -3.07 -22.15 3.51
C ASN A 138 -3.11 -22.52 2.00
N LEU A 139 -2.12 -22.12 1.22
CA LEU A 139 -2.00 -22.51 -0.20
C LEU A 139 -1.46 -23.95 -0.38
N ILE A 140 -0.74 -24.48 0.63
CA ILE A 140 -0.09 -25.78 0.59
C ILE A 140 -0.96 -26.87 1.25
N ALA A 141 -1.88 -26.47 2.12
CA ALA A 141 -2.80 -27.38 2.83
C ALA A 141 -4.00 -27.73 1.99
#